data_8bbf4f385fe77e0a2238abff934e1f40
#
_entry.id   8bbf4f385fe77e0a2238abff934e1f40
#
_cell.length_a   1.000
_cell.length_b   1.000
_cell.length_c   1.000
_cell.angle_alpha   90.00
_cell.angle_beta   90.00
_cell.angle_gamma   90.00
#
_symmetry.space_group_name_H-M   'P 1'
#
loop_
_entity.id
_entity.type
_entity.pdbx_description
1 polymer ?
#
loop_
_entity_poly.entity_id
_entity_poly.type
_entity_poly.pdbx_seq_one_letter_code
_entity_poly.pdbx_strand_id
1 'polypeptide(L)'
;QMIDEDFYEFDGKDFHHLFPRSQVNDDNVVSLLPDGDDSFLMVTENNGLFRYNGDITPWKTDIDTELKKQRVNRAVMTNDSIFMIGTVLNGIYAIDRKGHCLWHFNLDNRLDNNTVLGLFCDKDNNVWAALDDGIAYIHHNSPVMLLTPANHETKLGMVYDIAHRDDCFYLATNQGLYEYHQITGNLRLLPHTEGQNWYVKDIDGQLFAGNNAHTLLIGEK
;
A
#
# COMPACT_ATOMS: atom_id res chain seq x y z
N GLN A 1 9.77 -3.78 -24.43
CA GLN A 1 9.50 -2.44 -24.98
C GLN A 1 10.79 -1.65 -25.04
N MET A 2 11.08 -0.99 -26.13
CA MET A 2 12.03 0.10 -26.17
C MET A 2 11.32 1.41 -25.80
N ILE A 3 12.10 2.41 -25.34
CA ILE A 3 11.51 3.72 -24.99
C ILE A 3 10.82 4.30 -26.24
N ASP A 4 9.57 4.71 -26.08
CA ASP A 4 8.72 5.30 -27.11
C ASP A 4 8.36 4.39 -28.31
N GLU A 5 8.54 3.07 -28.20
CA GLU A 5 8.21 2.10 -29.23
C GLU A 5 7.15 1.09 -28.79
N ASP A 6 6.61 0.34 -29.76
CA ASP A 6 5.67 -0.77 -29.55
C ASP A 6 6.29 -1.93 -28.76
N PHE A 7 5.51 -2.93 -28.49
CA PHE A 7 5.91 -4.11 -27.75
C PHE A 7 6.29 -5.24 -28.70
N TYR A 8 7.42 -5.87 -28.39
CA TYR A 8 7.97 -6.97 -29.19
C TYR A 8 8.36 -8.12 -28.27
N GLU A 9 8.17 -9.33 -28.73
CA GLU A 9 8.72 -10.55 -28.16
C GLU A 9 10.06 -10.88 -28.85
N PHE A 10 11.04 -11.28 -28.10
CA PHE A 10 12.31 -11.78 -28.61
C PHE A 10 12.37 -13.30 -28.43
N ASP A 11 12.37 -14.06 -29.53
CA ASP A 11 12.40 -15.53 -29.54
C ASP A 11 13.81 -16.12 -29.38
N GLY A 12 14.79 -15.28 -29.14
CA GLY A 12 16.23 -15.65 -29.07
C GLY A 12 16.98 -15.38 -30.38
N LYS A 13 16.30 -14.97 -31.43
CA LYS A 13 16.88 -14.68 -32.73
C LYS A 13 16.29 -13.39 -33.34
N ASP A 14 14.98 -13.29 -33.41
CA ASP A 14 14.26 -12.19 -34.05
C ASP A 14 13.26 -11.54 -33.09
N PHE A 15 12.89 -10.27 -33.38
CA PHE A 15 11.85 -9.53 -32.68
C PHE A 15 10.52 -9.65 -33.40
N HIS A 16 9.51 -10.14 -32.72
CA HIS A 16 8.14 -10.27 -33.24
C HIS A 16 7.27 -9.19 -32.61
N HIS A 17 6.63 -8.36 -33.43
CA HIS A 17 5.69 -7.34 -32.97
C HIS A 17 4.51 -8.01 -32.25
N LEU A 18 4.24 -7.62 -30.99
CA LEU A 18 3.12 -8.13 -30.21
C LEU A 18 1.91 -7.22 -30.31
N PHE A 19 2.07 -5.96 -29.90
CA PHE A 19 0.98 -5.00 -29.91
C PHE A 19 1.51 -3.55 -29.90
N PRO A 20 0.68 -2.62 -30.42
CA PRO A 20 1.05 -1.21 -30.43
C PRO A 20 0.94 -0.59 -29.02
N ARG A 21 1.77 0.40 -28.76
CA ARG A 21 1.83 1.16 -27.51
C ARG A 21 0.50 1.85 -27.18
N SER A 22 -0.31 2.17 -28.17
CA SER A 22 -1.65 2.77 -27.99
C SER A 22 -2.60 1.92 -27.14
N GLN A 23 -2.39 0.59 -27.05
CA GLN A 23 -3.21 -0.27 -26.19
C GLN A 23 -2.98 -0.05 -24.69
N VAL A 24 -1.88 0.60 -24.30
CA VAL A 24 -1.59 1.05 -22.93
C VAL A 24 -1.60 2.58 -22.82
N ASN A 25 -2.41 3.24 -23.65
CA ASN A 25 -2.55 4.71 -23.71
C ASN A 25 -1.24 5.45 -24.00
N ASP A 26 -0.40 4.91 -24.86
CA ASP A 26 0.90 5.44 -25.26
C ASP A 26 1.89 5.64 -24.09
N ASP A 27 1.73 4.87 -23.03
CA ASP A 27 2.57 4.93 -21.86
C ASP A 27 3.75 3.92 -21.91
N ASN A 28 4.68 4.05 -20.99
CA ASN A 28 5.75 3.10 -20.80
C ASN A 28 5.32 2.01 -19.80
N VAL A 29 5.55 0.74 -20.14
CA VAL A 29 5.42 -0.36 -19.19
C VAL A 29 6.72 -0.49 -18.40
N VAL A 30 6.67 -0.22 -17.11
CA VAL A 30 7.82 -0.23 -16.22
C VAL A 30 8.06 -1.60 -15.56
N SER A 31 7.02 -2.44 -15.51
CA SER A 31 7.13 -3.81 -15.02
C SER A 31 6.10 -4.72 -15.71
N LEU A 32 6.52 -5.96 -15.95
CA LEU A 32 5.67 -7.04 -16.44
C LEU A 32 5.74 -8.17 -15.42
N LEU A 33 4.61 -8.49 -14.80
CA LEU A 33 4.54 -9.45 -13.69
C LEU A 33 3.65 -10.63 -14.09
N PRO A 34 4.01 -11.89 -13.74
CA PRO A 34 3.15 -13.03 -13.97
C PRO A 34 1.79 -12.88 -13.25
N ASP A 35 0.67 -13.17 -13.94
CA ASP A 35 -0.68 -13.12 -13.34
C ASP A 35 -1.49 -14.39 -13.60
N GLY A 36 -0.82 -15.51 -13.76
CA GLY A 36 -1.37 -16.82 -14.05
C GLY A 36 -0.65 -17.48 -15.25
N ASP A 37 -1.23 -18.56 -15.76
CA ASP A 37 -0.71 -19.23 -16.95
C ASP A 37 -0.93 -18.33 -18.19
N ASP A 38 0.15 -18.01 -18.89
CA ASP A 38 0.17 -17.18 -20.10
C ASP A 38 -0.47 -15.78 -19.96
N SER A 39 -0.64 -15.30 -18.71
CA SER A 39 -1.17 -13.96 -18.43
C SER A 39 -0.20 -13.12 -17.62
N PHE A 40 -0.25 -11.80 -17.86
CA PHE A 40 0.65 -10.84 -17.23
C PHE A 40 -0.09 -9.61 -16.74
N LEU A 41 0.37 -9.09 -15.59
CA LEU A 41 0.06 -7.74 -15.17
C LEU A 41 1.10 -6.79 -15.76
N MET A 42 0.64 -5.83 -16.53
CA MET A 42 1.43 -4.76 -17.11
C MET A 42 1.28 -3.52 -16.23
N VAL A 43 2.38 -3.04 -15.67
CA VAL A 43 2.41 -1.86 -14.82
C VAL A 43 2.95 -0.71 -15.64
N THR A 44 2.14 0.33 -15.86
CA THR A 44 2.54 1.49 -16.63
C THR A 44 3.03 2.63 -15.74
N GLU A 45 3.80 3.53 -16.32
CA GLU A 45 4.40 4.65 -15.61
C GLU A 45 3.36 5.65 -15.08
N ASN A 46 2.32 5.97 -15.88
CA ASN A 46 1.38 7.06 -15.59
C ASN A 46 -0.10 6.70 -15.80
N ASN A 47 -0.42 5.58 -16.47
CA ASN A 47 -1.79 5.25 -16.88
C ASN A 47 -2.41 4.08 -16.08
N GLY A 48 -1.75 3.62 -15.02
CA GLY A 48 -2.26 2.57 -14.14
C GLY A 48 -1.87 1.17 -14.58
N LEU A 49 -2.75 0.22 -14.39
CA LEU A 49 -2.47 -1.21 -14.52
C LEU A 49 -3.33 -1.81 -15.65
N PHE A 50 -2.73 -2.75 -16.38
CA PHE A 50 -3.41 -3.50 -17.45
C PHE A 50 -3.14 -4.99 -17.29
N ARG A 51 -4.10 -5.82 -17.64
CA ARG A 51 -3.93 -7.26 -17.74
C ARG A 51 -3.81 -7.67 -19.20
N TYR A 52 -2.86 -8.57 -19.46
CA TYR A 52 -2.66 -9.22 -20.74
C TYR A 52 -2.93 -10.72 -20.60
N ASN A 53 -3.84 -11.23 -21.41
CA ASN A 53 -4.14 -12.66 -21.55
C ASN A 53 -4.47 -13.02 -23.02
N GLY A 54 -3.67 -12.46 -23.94
CA GLY A 54 -3.94 -12.43 -25.37
C GLY A 54 -4.55 -11.09 -25.82
N ASP A 55 -5.40 -10.48 -24.97
CA ASP A 55 -5.92 -9.12 -25.13
C ASP A 55 -5.47 -8.24 -23.97
N ILE A 56 -5.30 -6.93 -24.22
CA ILE A 56 -4.93 -5.95 -23.19
C ILE A 56 -6.20 -5.27 -22.67
N THR A 57 -6.43 -5.36 -21.36
CA THR A 57 -7.57 -4.74 -20.70
C THR A 57 -7.12 -3.92 -19.50
N PRO A 58 -7.65 -2.68 -19.29
CA PRO A 58 -7.38 -1.94 -18.08
C PRO A 58 -7.86 -2.70 -16.85
N TRP A 59 -7.00 -2.79 -15.84
CA TRP A 59 -7.36 -3.38 -14.55
C TRP A 59 -7.57 -2.27 -13.50
N LYS A 60 -8.81 -2.11 -13.07
CA LYS A 60 -9.18 -1.14 -12.04
C LYS A 60 -8.86 -1.67 -10.64
N THR A 61 -8.26 -0.82 -9.83
CA THR A 61 -7.86 -1.11 -8.46
C THR A 61 -8.26 0.05 -7.54
N ASP A 62 -8.18 -0.17 -6.24
CA ASP A 62 -8.44 0.88 -5.23
C ASP A 62 -7.48 2.07 -5.33
N ILE A 63 -6.32 1.86 -5.95
CA ILE A 63 -5.25 2.85 -6.04
C ILE A 63 -5.07 3.47 -7.43
N ASP A 64 -5.96 3.23 -8.39
CA ASP A 64 -5.85 3.74 -9.76
C ASP A 64 -5.58 5.24 -9.84
N THR A 65 -6.34 6.01 -9.05
CA THR A 65 -6.22 7.47 -9.05
C THR A 65 -4.87 7.91 -8.52
N GLU A 66 -4.35 7.18 -7.51
CA GLU A 66 -3.06 7.49 -6.92
C GLU A 66 -1.91 7.12 -7.86
N LEU A 67 -1.94 5.92 -8.46
CA LEU A 67 -0.88 5.49 -9.39
C LEU A 67 -0.70 6.47 -10.54
N LYS A 68 -1.79 7.01 -11.09
CA LYS A 68 -1.76 7.99 -12.18
C LYS A 68 -1.15 9.35 -11.78
N LYS A 69 -1.17 9.70 -10.49
CA LYS A 69 -0.59 10.94 -9.97
C LYS A 69 0.85 10.79 -9.53
N GLN A 70 1.26 9.59 -9.10
CA GLN A 70 2.48 9.36 -8.34
C GLN A 70 3.66 8.86 -9.17
N ARG A 71 3.46 8.63 -10.46
CA ARG A 71 4.46 8.08 -11.39
C ARG A 71 5.07 6.79 -10.89
N VAL A 72 4.60 5.68 -11.45
CA VAL A 72 5.12 4.34 -11.08
C VAL A 72 6.50 4.13 -11.70
N ASN A 73 7.43 3.59 -10.94
CA ASN A 73 8.79 3.32 -11.40
C ASN A 73 9.09 1.82 -11.48
N ARG A 74 8.62 1.02 -10.52
CA ARG A 74 8.86 -0.43 -10.46
C ARG A 74 7.71 -1.15 -9.79
N ALA A 75 7.55 -2.43 -10.14
CA ALA A 75 6.71 -3.33 -9.40
C ALA A 75 7.33 -4.72 -9.32
N VAL A 76 7.02 -5.46 -8.24
CA VAL A 76 7.32 -6.88 -8.10
C VAL A 76 6.09 -7.61 -7.57
N MET A 77 6.04 -8.91 -7.81
CA MET A 77 5.05 -9.79 -7.20
C MET A 77 5.75 -10.67 -6.16
N THR A 78 5.14 -10.80 -5.01
CA THR A 78 5.57 -11.72 -3.95
C THR A 78 5.07 -13.14 -4.23
N ASN A 79 5.62 -14.17 -3.57
CA ASN A 79 5.23 -15.56 -3.78
C ASN A 79 3.77 -15.84 -3.36
N ASP A 80 3.21 -15.06 -2.46
CA ASP A 80 1.80 -15.09 -2.03
C ASP A 80 0.88 -14.19 -2.88
N SER A 81 1.39 -13.78 -4.04
CA SER A 81 0.62 -13.06 -5.06
C SER A 81 0.16 -11.65 -4.67
N ILE A 82 0.93 -10.97 -3.83
CA ILE A 82 0.79 -9.54 -3.56
C ILE A 82 1.63 -8.76 -4.57
N PHE A 83 1.04 -7.75 -5.20
CA PHE A 83 1.77 -6.84 -6.08
C PHE A 83 2.25 -5.63 -5.28
N MET A 84 3.56 -5.47 -5.20
CA MET A 84 4.21 -4.31 -4.60
C MET A 84 4.59 -3.33 -5.69
N ILE A 85 4.03 -2.11 -5.63
CA ILE A 85 4.15 -1.09 -6.66
C ILE A 85 4.86 0.12 -6.07
N GLY A 86 6.07 0.37 -6.53
CA GLY A 86 6.91 1.50 -6.13
C GLY A 86 6.71 2.71 -7.02
N THR A 87 6.50 3.85 -6.39
CA THR A 87 6.29 5.13 -7.06
C THR A 87 7.46 6.09 -6.87
N VAL A 88 7.52 7.14 -7.68
CA VAL A 88 8.52 8.20 -7.54
C VAL A 88 8.16 9.18 -6.41
N LEU A 89 6.87 9.43 -6.19
CA LEU A 89 6.44 10.54 -5.34
C LEU A 89 5.81 10.12 -4.01
N ASN A 90 5.37 8.86 -3.86
CA ASN A 90 4.58 8.46 -2.69
C ASN A 90 4.81 7.02 -2.23
N GLY A 91 6.04 6.52 -2.31
CA GLY A 91 6.44 5.25 -1.72
C GLY A 91 5.90 4.01 -2.42
N ILE A 92 5.49 3.02 -1.63
CA ILE A 92 5.16 1.66 -2.09
C ILE A 92 3.72 1.33 -1.73
N TYR A 93 2.95 0.90 -2.72
CA TYR A 93 1.61 0.33 -2.53
C TYR A 93 1.67 -1.19 -2.65
N ALA A 94 0.95 -1.89 -1.78
CA ALA A 94 0.74 -3.33 -1.86
C ALA A 94 -0.73 -3.60 -2.16
N ILE A 95 -1.00 -4.35 -3.23
CA ILE A 95 -2.36 -4.73 -3.63
C ILE A 95 -2.49 -6.23 -3.82
N ASP A 96 -3.68 -6.75 -3.56
CA ASP A 96 -4.02 -8.14 -3.83
C ASP A 96 -4.39 -8.38 -5.31
N ARG A 97 -4.64 -9.65 -5.68
CA ARG A 97 -5.08 -10.02 -7.04
C ARG A 97 -6.47 -9.48 -7.42
N LYS A 98 -7.25 -8.99 -6.46
CA LYS A 98 -8.55 -8.35 -6.70
C LYS A 98 -8.42 -6.85 -6.90
N GLY A 99 -7.24 -6.27 -6.61
CA GLY A 99 -6.95 -4.85 -6.72
C GLY A 99 -7.22 -4.07 -5.45
N HIS A 100 -7.46 -4.75 -4.31
CA HIS A 100 -7.62 -4.09 -3.03
C HIS A 100 -6.26 -3.65 -2.49
N CYS A 101 -6.19 -2.42 -2.00
CA CYS A 101 -5.00 -1.92 -1.31
C CYS A 101 -4.88 -2.56 0.07
N LEU A 102 -3.79 -3.30 0.29
CA LEU A 102 -3.50 -3.96 1.56
C LEU A 102 -2.66 -3.07 2.48
N TRP A 103 -1.65 -2.42 1.91
CA TRP A 103 -0.73 -1.53 2.62
C TRP A 103 -0.24 -0.41 1.72
N HIS A 104 0.12 0.71 2.36
CA HIS A 104 0.81 1.82 1.73
C HIS A 104 1.95 2.28 2.65
N PHE A 105 3.18 2.23 2.15
CA PHE A 105 4.38 2.65 2.86
C PHE A 105 4.96 3.89 2.18
N ASN A 106 5.07 4.97 2.92
CA ASN A 106 5.66 6.21 2.45
C ASN A 106 6.44 6.91 3.57
N LEU A 107 6.97 8.09 3.29
CA LEU A 107 7.74 8.91 4.25
C LEU A 107 6.94 9.26 5.50
N ASP A 108 5.61 9.40 5.40
CA ASP A 108 4.76 9.75 6.53
C ASP A 108 4.56 8.57 7.49
N ASN A 109 4.82 7.35 7.06
CA ASN A 109 4.46 6.19 7.88
C ASN A 109 5.49 5.08 8.02
N ARG A 110 6.54 4.95 7.27
CA ARG A 110 7.53 3.87 7.50
C ARG A 110 8.72 3.86 6.56
N LEU A 111 8.71 4.62 5.47
CA LEU A 111 9.85 4.72 4.59
C LEU A 111 10.69 5.95 4.94
N ASP A 112 11.97 5.86 4.71
CA ASP A 112 12.89 6.98 4.87
C ASP A 112 12.87 7.92 3.65
N ASN A 113 12.32 7.46 2.51
CA ASN A 113 12.19 8.24 1.29
C ASN A 113 11.01 7.74 0.44
N ASN A 114 10.30 8.66 -0.23
CA ASN A 114 9.15 8.33 -1.09
C ASN A 114 9.52 7.81 -2.47
N THR A 115 10.74 8.12 -2.95
CA THR A 115 11.18 7.75 -4.30
C THR A 115 11.72 6.33 -4.32
N VAL A 116 10.99 5.43 -4.96
CA VAL A 116 11.36 4.04 -5.12
C VAL A 116 12.04 3.84 -6.47
N LEU A 117 13.32 3.49 -6.47
CA LEU A 117 14.12 3.26 -7.67
C LEU A 117 14.10 1.80 -8.12
N GLY A 118 13.97 0.88 -7.20
CA GLY A 118 13.96 -0.55 -7.48
C GLY A 118 13.22 -1.35 -6.43
N LEU A 119 12.66 -2.48 -6.84
CA LEU A 119 12.02 -3.47 -5.96
C LEU A 119 12.53 -4.86 -6.31
N PHE A 120 12.75 -5.67 -5.29
CA PHE A 120 13.17 -7.07 -5.43
C PHE A 120 12.51 -7.92 -4.34
N CYS A 121 11.85 -9.01 -4.74
CA CYS A 121 11.33 -10.02 -3.82
C CYS A 121 12.38 -11.11 -3.62
N ASP A 122 12.81 -11.35 -2.40
CA ASP A 122 13.79 -12.38 -2.08
C ASP A 122 13.16 -13.79 -1.95
N LYS A 123 14.02 -14.79 -1.78
CA LYS A 123 13.61 -16.21 -1.64
C LYS A 123 12.74 -16.47 -0.39
N ASP A 124 12.85 -15.64 0.62
CA ASP A 124 12.09 -15.73 1.88
C ASP A 124 10.80 -14.90 1.82
N ASN A 125 10.43 -14.44 0.61
CA ASN A 125 9.22 -13.66 0.31
C ASN A 125 9.19 -12.27 0.96
N ASN A 126 10.34 -11.68 1.24
CA ASN A 126 10.44 -10.32 1.70
C ASN A 126 10.82 -9.39 0.55
N VAL A 127 10.44 -8.12 0.65
CA VAL A 127 10.68 -7.16 -0.42
C VAL A 127 11.77 -6.16 -0.03
N TRP A 128 12.77 -6.05 -0.88
CA TRP A 128 13.81 -5.05 -0.79
C TRP A 128 13.47 -3.88 -1.72
N ALA A 129 13.48 -2.69 -1.19
CA ALA A 129 13.25 -1.47 -1.94
C ALA A 129 14.53 -0.61 -1.94
N ALA A 130 15.04 -0.33 -3.14
CA ALA A 130 16.05 0.68 -3.32
C ALA A 130 15.34 2.04 -3.41
N LEU A 131 15.68 2.95 -2.53
CA LEU A 131 15.13 4.30 -2.46
C LEU A 131 16.14 5.30 -3.05
N ASP A 132 15.70 6.52 -3.33
CA ASP A 132 16.61 7.60 -3.74
C ASP A 132 17.63 7.91 -2.64
N ASP A 133 17.24 7.69 -1.38
CA ASP A 133 18.15 7.72 -0.23
C ASP A 133 17.94 6.47 0.62
N GLY A 134 18.87 5.52 0.51
CA GLY A 134 18.90 4.31 1.31
C GLY A 134 18.16 3.10 0.75
N ILE A 135 17.93 2.13 1.61
CA ILE A 135 17.31 0.84 1.30
C ILE A 135 16.28 0.52 2.38
N ALA A 136 15.07 0.14 1.98
CA ALA A 136 14.06 -0.40 2.89
C ALA A 136 13.94 -1.92 2.72
N TYR A 137 13.84 -2.63 3.83
CA TYR A 137 13.53 -4.06 3.88
C TYR A 137 12.14 -4.26 4.45
N ILE A 138 11.24 -4.85 3.66
CA ILE A 138 9.82 -4.98 3.98
C ILE A 138 9.53 -6.45 4.24
N HIS A 139 9.28 -6.77 5.50
CA HIS A 139 8.85 -8.08 5.96
C HIS A 139 7.31 -8.10 6.04
N HIS A 140 6.64 -8.16 4.89
CA HIS A 140 5.19 -7.98 4.80
C HIS A 140 4.36 -9.11 5.44
N ASN A 141 4.94 -10.31 5.60
CA ASN A 141 4.31 -11.45 6.28
C ASN A 141 4.63 -11.51 7.78
N SER A 142 5.20 -10.46 8.36
CA SER A 142 5.49 -10.46 9.79
C SER A 142 4.19 -10.54 10.60
N PRO A 143 4.06 -11.50 11.54
CA PRO A 143 2.93 -11.54 12.46
C PRO A 143 3.00 -10.41 13.52
N VAL A 144 4.08 -9.65 13.53
CA VAL A 144 4.31 -8.54 14.45
C VAL A 144 4.35 -7.23 13.69
N MET A 145 3.48 -6.30 14.07
CA MET A 145 3.48 -4.94 13.59
C MET A 145 3.93 -4.00 14.72
N LEU A 146 4.91 -3.15 14.44
CA LEU A 146 5.30 -2.08 15.34
C LEU A 146 4.57 -0.80 14.94
N LEU A 147 3.67 -0.33 15.81
CA LEU A 147 3.00 0.94 15.64
C LEU A 147 3.83 2.04 16.32
N THR A 148 4.51 2.82 15.52
CA THR A 148 5.15 4.07 15.94
C THR A 148 4.54 5.23 15.18
N PRO A 149 4.21 6.36 15.82
CA PRO A 149 3.78 7.55 15.10
C PRO A 149 4.87 7.96 14.11
N ALA A 150 4.50 8.14 12.86
CA ALA A 150 5.43 8.47 11.77
C ALA A 150 6.08 9.84 11.97
N ASN A 151 5.33 10.77 12.52
CA ASN A 151 5.85 12.04 12.95
C ASN A 151 6.09 11.99 14.47
N HIS A 152 7.29 12.27 14.93
CA HIS A 152 7.66 12.35 16.34
C HIS A 152 6.84 13.38 17.15
N GLU A 153 5.92 14.09 16.51
CA GLU A 153 5.05 15.10 17.13
C GLU A 153 3.86 14.48 17.87
N THR A 154 3.32 13.33 17.38
CA THR A 154 2.20 12.67 18.04
C THR A 154 2.70 11.67 19.07
N LYS A 155 2.64 12.04 20.35
CA LYS A 155 2.94 11.12 21.44
C LYS A 155 1.67 10.38 21.83
N LEU A 156 1.59 9.09 21.52
CA LEU A 156 0.50 8.22 21.97
C LEU A 156 0.39 8.16 23.50
N GLY A 157 1.53 8.32 24.17
CA GLY A 157 1.60 8.12 25.60
C GLY A 157 1.44 6.63 25.98
N MET A 158 0.80 6.39 27.12
CA MET A 158 0.56 5.04 27.62
C MET A 158 -0.74 4.48 27.02
N VAL A 159 -0.66 3.34 26.34
CA VAL A 159 -1.82 2.65 25.77
C VAL A 159 -2.34 1.65 26.81
N TYR A 160 -3.61 1.74 27.15
CA TYR A 160 -4.28 0.89 28.15
C TYR A 160 -5.09 -0.23 27.52
N ASP A 161 -5.72 0.04 26.37
CA ASP A 161 -6.57 -0.94 25.69
C ASP A 161 -6.61 -0.69 24.18
N ILE A 162 -6.93 -1.73 23.41
CA ILE A 162 -6.97 -1.71 21.96
C ILE A 162 -8.22 -2.43 21.49
N ALA A 163 -8.96 -1.83 20.56
CA ALA A 163 -9.99 -2.51 19.77
C ALA A 163 -9.63 -2.43 18.29
N HIS A 164 -10.07 -3.43 17.54
CA HIS A 164 -9.92 -3.47 16.08
C HIS A 164 -11.30 -3.55 15.44
N ARG A 165 -11.57 -2.68 14.48
CA ARG A 165 -12.78 -2.69 13.66
C ARG A 165 -12.44 -2.24 12.26
N ASP A 166 -12.83 -3.04 11.29
CA ASP A 166 -12.50 -2.85 9.87
C ASP A 166 -10.97 -2.67 9.69
N ASP A 167 -10.54 -1.64 8.98
CA ASP A 167 -9.13 -1.34 8.77
C ASP A 167 -8.53 -0.41 9.84
N CYS A 168 -9.21 -0.24 10.98
CA CYS A 168 -8.80 0.68 12.03
C CYS A 168 -8.54 0.01 13.38
N PHE A 169 -7.45 0.40 14.02
CA PHE A 169 -7.22 0.16 15.45
C PHE A 169 -7.60 1.40 16.24
N TYR A 170 -8.34 1.18 17.33
CA TYR A 170 -8.70 2.21 18.28
C TYR A 170 -7.91 2.00 19.56
N LEU A 171 -7.17 3.04 19.99
CA LEU A 171 -6.18 2.97 21.07
C LEU A 171 -6.65 3.85 22.21
N ALA A 172 -7.04 3.26 23.35
CA ALA A 172 -7.35 3.98 24.56
C ALA A 172 -6.04 4.34 25.29
N THR A 173 -5.78 5.64 25.46
CA THR A 173 -4.51 6.12 26.02
C THR A 173 -4.71 7.13 27.13
N ASN A 174 -3.60 7.52 27.80
CA ASN A 174 -3.60 8.61 28.77
C ASN A 174 -3.68 10.02 28.15
N GLN A 175 -3.65 10.12 26.81
CA GLN A 175 -3.75 11.40 26.08
C GLN A 175 -5.09 11.58 25.39
N GLY A 176 -5.80 10.47 25.12
CA GLY A 176 -7.06 10.45 24.39
C GLY A 176 -7.35 9.09 23.78
N LEU A 177 -8.41 9.02 22.98
CA LEU A 177 -8.71 7.87 22.13
C LEU A 177 -8.19 8.15 20.74
N TYR A 178 -7.27 7.32 20.26
CA TYR A 178 -6.71 7.45 18.92
C TYR A 178 -7.29 6.39 17.98
N GLU A 179 -7.47 6.78 16.73
CA GLU A 179 -7.75 5.90 15.61
C GLU A 179 -6.50 5.78 14.76
N TYR A 180 -6.09 4.56 14.49
CA TYR A 180 -5.00 4.23 13.57
C TYR A 180 -5.53 3.44 12.39
N HIS A 181 -5.44 4.00 11.20
CA HIS A 181 -5.83 3.33 9.96
C HIS A 181 -4.66 2.49 9.44
N GLN A 182 -4.80 1.14 9.42
CA GLN A 182 -3.65 0.26 9.16
C GLN A 182 -3.13 0.32 7.72
N ILE A 183 -3.98 0.61 6.74
CA ILE A 183 -3.57 0.70 5.33
C ILE A 183 -2.77 1.99 5.07
N THR A 184 -3.27 3.13 5.53
CA THR A 184 -2.65 4.43 5.28
C THR A 184 -1.58 4.81 6.30
N GLY A 185 -1.56 4.15 7.45
CA GLY A 185 -0.69 4.50 8.57
C GLY A 185 -1.10 5.78 9.33
N ASN A 186 -2.24 6.37 8.97
CA ASN A 186 -2.73 7.58 9.62
C ASN A 186 -3.14 7.33 11.07
N LEU A 187 -2.61 8.15 11.96
CA LEU A 187 -2.95 8.18 13.37
C LEU A 187 -3.63 9.51 13.69
N ARG A 188 -4.84 9.47 14.23
CA ARG A 188 -5.57 10.69 14.64
C ARG A 188 -6.17 10.55 16.03
N LEU A 189 -6.17 11.64 16.78
CA LEU A 189 -6.95 11.77 18.01
C LEU A 189 -8.43 11.96 17.63
N LEU A 190 -9.30 11.16 18.23
CA LEU A 190 -10.75 11.35 18.04
C LEU A 190 -11.20 12.59 18.82
N PRO A 191 -12.02 13.47 18.22
CA PRO A 191 -12.50 14.69 18.87
C PRO A 191 -13.27 14.38 20.16
N HIS A 192 -13.09 15.23 21.17
CA HIS A 192 -13.79 15.16 22.46
C HIS A 192 -13.46 13.90 23.28
N THR A 193 -12.30 13.29 23.02
CA THR A 193 -11.82 12.14 23.79
C THR A 193 -10.54 12.43 24.54
N GLU A 194 -10.11 13.68 24.57
CA GLU A 194 -8.87 14.12 25.23
C GLU A 194 -8.82 13.69 26.69
N GLY A 195 -7.61 13.36 27.15
CA GLY A 195 -7.37 12.88 28.52
C GLY A 195 -7.37 11.36 28.60
N GLN A 196 -7.51 10.85 29.81
CA GLN A 196 -7.29 9.45 30.11
C GLN A 196 -8.49 8.58 29.73
N ASN A 197 -8.30 7.69 28.77
CA ASN A 197 -9.26 6.67 28.35
C ASN A 197 -8.72 5.29 28.73
N TRP A 198 -9.45 4.56 29.56
CA TRP A 198 -9.02 3.30 30.16
C TRP A 198 -9.31 2.08 29.31
N TYR A 199 -10.37 2.13 28.53
CA TYR A 199 -10.78 1.02 27.68
C TYR A 199 -11.42 1.51 26.40
N VAL A 200 -11.38 0.66 25.38
CA VAL A 200 -12.12 0.76 24.13
C VAL A 200 -12.59 -0.63 23.73
N LYS A 201 -13.88 -0.78 23.42
CA LYS A 201 -14.48 -2.07 23.03
C LYS A 201 -15.43 -1.90 21.87
N ASP A 202 -15.37 -2.84 20.94
CA ASP A 202 -16.42 -3.04 19.96
C ASP A 202 -17.44 -4.02 20.57
N ILE A 203 -18.68 -3.61 20.67
CA ILE A 203 -19.79 -4.42 21.18
C ILE A 203 -20.90 -4.32 20.15
N ASP A 204 -21.21 -5.44 19.48
CA ASP A 204 -22.26 -5.54 18.46
C ASP A 204 -22.15 -4.45 17.36
N GLY A 205 -20.93 -4.16 16.91
CA GLY A 205 -20.64 -3.15 15.88
C GLY A 205 -20.72 -1.69 16.39
N GLN A 206 -20.83 -1.50 17.68
CA GLN A 206 -20.77 -0.18 18.32
C GLN A 206 -19.48 -0.05 19.13
N LEU A 207 -18.75 1.05 18.92
CA LEU A 207 -17.50 1.31 19.61
C LEU A 207 -17.74 2.13 20.88
N PHE A 208 -17.39 1.56 22.03
CA PHE A 208 -17.47 2.21 23.32
C PHE A 208 -16.07 2.50 23.87
N ALA A 209 -15.88 3.68 24.43
CA ALA A 209 -14.65 4.02 25.16
C ALA A 209 -15.00 4.60 26.53
N GLY A 210 -14.16 4.33 27.51
CA GLY A 210 -14.37 4.83 28.88
C GLY A 210 -13.23 5.70 29.35
N ASN A 211 -13.55 6.90 29.82
CA ASN A 211 -12.65 7.78 30.53
C ASN A 211 -12.97 7.85 32.05
N ASN A 212 -12.31 8.74 32.77
CA ASN A 212 -12.53 8.89 34.23
C ASN A 212 -13.95 9.36 34.62
N ALA A 213 -14.70 9.92 33.70
CA ALA A 213 -15.98 10.54 34.01
C ALA A 213 -17.16 9.83 33.33
N HIS A 214 -16.97 9.28 32.11
CA HIS A 214 -18.08 8.78 31.29
C HIS A 214 -17.66 7.58 30.45
N THR A 215 -18.65 6.84 30.00
CA THR A 215 -18.53 5.96 28.82
C THR A 215 -18.99 6.74 27.58
N LEU A 216 -18.17 6.76 26.56
CA LEU A 216 -18.42 7.41 25.29
C LEU A 216 -18.87 6.35 24.29
N LEU A 217 -19.93 6.62 23.54
CA LEU A 217 -20.29 5.89 22.33
C LEU A 217 -19.65 6.64 21.15
N ILE A 218 -18.79 5.98 20.44
CA ILE A 218 -18.12 6.54 19.27
C ILE A 218 -19.00 6.25 18.06
N GLY A 219 -19.74 7.24 17.62
CA GLY A 219 -20.62 7.14 16.45
C GLY A 219 -19.87 7.30 15.14
N GLU A 220 -20.35 6.62 14.08
CA GLU A 220 -20.05 7.00 12.70
C GLU A 220 -20.70 8.34 12.37
N LYS A 221 -19.97 9.21 11.68
CA LYS A 221 -20.55 10.41 11.05
C LYS A 221 -21.04 10.10 9.67
#